data_1b608c784b95877629805dea326dff51
#
_entry.id   1b608c784b95877629805dea326dff51
#
_cell.length_a   1.000
_cell.length_b   1.000
_cell.length_c   1.000
_cell.angle_alpha   90.00
_cell.angle_beta   90.00
_cell.angle_gamma   90.00
#
_symmetry.space_group_name_H-M   'P 1'
#
loop_
_entity.id
_entity.type
_entity.pdbx_description
1 polymer ?
#
loop_
_entity_poly.entity_id
_entity_poly.type
_entity_poly.pdbx_seq_one_letter_code
_entity_poly.pdbx_strand_id
1 'polypeptide(L)'
;MDFTNPQVAAPTPFRPTSSVYYDAKVARAFFEAFGKSFRVAAGTTVFVENEKSDKQGIFTKPINARLFSKPIIHRMYFLTEGEVQLSAGGKRIDSVGVDNVFGEMAVISEIPGTTMVSARSATAYAPVDCAGFSLDGLETEAGLNQTPQFALMLMSVMFERLRLLAARLAAREVSEHARSGKMEPIFDAVTLASLAEKLDRSTVVRFNEGRKIMTAGQAGTTMYIVLEGRVSIAINRLVVEKLTAGGVFGEMALVDQSPRAASAIARTDCVLLSVNRESLIALVKSDPAIGMAMMRCVAGRIRYMNSLFQ
;
A
#
# COMPACT_ATOMS: atom_id res chain seq x y z
N MET A 1 39.19 -7.89 -17.26
CA MET A 1 38.45 -6.73 -16.73
C MET A 1 37.44 -7.28 -15.75
N ASP A 2 37.78 -7.19 -14.45
CA ASP A 2 36.96 -7.71 -13.36
C ASP A 2 35.76 -6.82 -13.14
N PHE A 3 34.56 -7.32 -13.44
CA PHE A 3 33.31 -6.71 -13.02
C PHE A 3 32.98 -7.21 -11.61
N THR A 4 33.63 -6.65 -10.62
CA THR A 4 33.24 -6.82 -9.23
C THR A 4 31.81 -6.27 -9.04
N ASN A 5 30.89 -7.20 -8.77
CA ASN A 5 29.51 -6.99 -8.45
C ASN A 5 29.38 -5.98 -7.28
N PRO A 6 28.67 -4.83 -7.41
CA PRO A 6 28.45 -3.99 -6.26
C PRO A 6 27.65 -4.79 -5.24
N GLN A 7 28.20 -4.98 -4.06
CA GLN A 7 27.52 -5.60 -2.92
C GLN A 7 26.19 -4.89 -2.72
N VAL A 8 25.10 -5.60 -3.03
CA VAL A 8 23.75 -5.14 -2.69
C VAL A 8 23.69 -5.09 -1.17
N ALA A 9 23.72 -3.90 -0.62
CA ALA A 9 23.58 -3.68 0.81
C ALA A 9 22.32 -4.42 1.31
N ALA A 10 22.44 -5.11 2.44
CA ALA A 10 21.31 -5.78 3.06
C ALA A 10 20.17 -4.75 3.23
N PRO A 11 18.92 -5.12 2.89
CA PRO A 11 17.82 -4.17 2.97
C PRO A 11 17.69 -3.66 4.41
N THR A 12 17.73 -2.35 4.57
CA THR A 12 17.54 -1.68 5.87
C THR A 12 16.18 -2.10 6.44
N PRO A 13 16.09 -2.38 7.74
CA PRO A 13 14.81 -2.72 8.36
C PRO A 13 13.82 -1.56 8.16
N PHE A 14 12.58 -1.90 7.90
CA PHE A 14 11.50 -0.94 7.74
C PHE A 14 11.38 -0.06 8.99
N ARG A 15 11.44 1.26 8.80
CA ARG A 15 11.22 2.26 9.85
C ARG A 15 10.22 3.29 9.35
N PRO A 16 8.93 3.20 9.70
CA PRO A 16 7.90 4.15 9.28
C PRO A 16 8.22 5.61 9.60
N THR A 17 8.97 5.83 10.69
CA THR A 17 9.44 7.16 11.12
C THR A 17 10.51 7.77 10.21
N SER A 18 11.07 7.01 9.26
CA SER A 18 12.05 7.51 8.30
C SER A 18 11.42 8.14 7.05
N SER A 19 10.12 7.99 6.85
CA SER A 19 9.42 8.59 5.72
C SER A 19 9.35 10.12 5.85
N VAL A 20 9.67 10.83 4.77
CA VAL A 20 9.59 12.31 4.68
C VAL A 20 8.17 12.84 4.97
N TYR A 21 7.16 12.00 4.80
CA TYR A 21 5.73 12.36 5.00
C TYR A 21 5.13 11.79 6.28
N TYR A 22 5.87 10.99 7.01
CA TYR A 22 5.40 10.48 8.27
C TYR A 22 5.71 11.49 9.39
N ASP A 23 4.65 12.07 9.95
CA ASP A 23 4.71 12.90 11.15
C ASP A 23 3.95 12.21 12.27
N ALA A 24 4.68 11.74 13.27
CA ALA A 24 4.13 11.02 14.41
C ALA A 24 3.10 11.85 15.20
N LYS A 25 3.27 13.18 15.27
CA LYS A 25 2.32 14.08 15.95
C LYS A 25 1.00 14.16 15.20
N VAL A 26 1.07 14.26 13.86
CA VAL A 26 -0.11 14.23 12.99
C VAL A 26 -0.81 12.88 13.07
N ALA A 27 -0.04 11.76 13.04
CA ALA A 27 -0.58 10.43 13.22
C ALA A 27 -1.30 10.29 14.55
N ARG A 28 -0.65 10.68 15.64
CA ARG A 28 -1.20 10.64 16.97
C ARG A 28 -2.51 11.42 17.07
N ALA A 29 -2.51 12.67 16.62
CA ALA A 29 -3.70 13.52 16.63
C ALA A 29 -4.87 12.91 15.85
N PHE A 30 -4.60 12.29 14.69
CA PHE A 30 -5.61 11.59 13.90
C PHE A 30 -6.19 10.39 14.66
N PHE A 31 -5.34 9.54 15.24
CA PHE A 31 -5.79 8.37 15.98
C PHE A 31 -6.51 8.74 17.30
N GLU A 32 -6.11 9.81 17.95
CA GLU A 32 -6.81 10.35 19.14
C GLU A 32 -8.20 10.90 18.80
N ALA A 33 -8.33 11.59 17.66
CA ALA A 33 -9.59 12.21 17.24
C ALA A 33 -10.64 11.19 16.77
N PHE A 34 -10.21 10.12 16.07
CA PHE A 34 -11.13 9.19 15.40
C PHE A 34 -11.09 7.77 15.96
N GLY A 35 -10.08 7.43 16.74
CA GLY A 35 -9.85 6.08 17.24
C GLY A 35 -10.33 5.83 18.65
N LYS A 36 -10.21 4.57 19.06
CA LYS A 36 -10.48 4.10 20.43
C LYS A 36 -9.17 3.70 21.08
N SER A 37 -9.01 4.06 22.37
CA SER A 37 -7.87 3.59 23.15
C SER A 37 -7.86 2.06 23.23
N PHE A 38 -6.67 1.46 23.24
CA PHE A 38 -6.47 0.04 23.51
C PHE A 38 -5.30 -0.17 24.50
N ARG A 39 -5.34 -1.30 25.17
CA ARG A 39 -4.23 -1.83 25.96
C ARG A 39 -4.16 -3.34 25.75
N VAL A 40 -2.95 -3.87 25.62
CA VAL A 40 -2.67 -5.31 25.58
C VAL A 40 -1.51 -5.63 26.53
N ALA A 41 -1.66 -6.71 27.27
CA ALA A 41 -0.61 -7.17 28.18
C ALA A 41 0.53 -7.85 27.42
N ALA A 42 1.72 -7.84 28.02
CA ALA A 42 2.86 -8.61 27.55
C ALA A 42 2.49 -10.08 27.29
N GLY A 43 3.05 -10.66 26.24
CA GLY A 43 2.75 -12.04 25.83
C GLY A 43 1.48 -12.20 24.99
N THR A 44 0.77 -11.12 24.65
CA THR A 44 -0.50 -11.18 23.91
C THR A 44 -0.25 -11.16 22.39
N THR A 45 -0.95 -12.04 21.65
CA THR A 45 -1.09 -11.92 20.20
C THR A 45 -2.25 -10.99 19.88
N VAL A 46 -1.95 -9.86 19.23
CA VAL A 46 -2.93 -8.81 18.88
C VAL A 46 -3.82 -9.27 17.73
N PHE A 47 -3.23 -9.90 16.70
CA PHE A 47 -3.93 -10.58 15.58
C PHE A 47 -3.01 -11.60 14.93
N VAL A 48 -3.58 -12.52 14.16
CA VAL A 48 -2.87 -13.64 13.53
C VAL A 48 -2.85 -13.48 12.01
N GLU A 49 -1.74 -13.89 11.38
CA GLU A 49 -1.61 -13.98 9.92
C GLU A 49 -2.76 -14.79 9.31
N ASN A 50 -3.28 -14.34 8.16
CA ASN A 50 -4.43 -14.94 7.45
C ASN A 50 -5.77 -14.86 8.20
N GLU A 51 -5.85 -14.19 9.37
CA GLU A 51 -7.13 -13.89 10.01
C GLU A 51 -8.00 -13.05 9.07
N LYS A 52 -9.25 -13.48 8.88
CA LYS A 52 -10.24 -12.83 8.01
C LYS A 52 -11.29 -12.12 8.86
N SER A 53 -11.76 -10.96 8.41
CA SER A 53 -12.87 -10.29 9.10
C SER A 53 -14.20 -11.01 8.84
N ASP A 54 -15.11 -10.87 9.82
CA ASP A 54 -16.46 -11.45 9.74
C ASP A 54 -17.41 -10.63 8.84
N LYS A 55 -17.02 -9.46 8.33
CA LYS A 55 -17.87 -8.63 7.44
C LYS A 55 -18.32 -9.39 6.19
N GLN A 56 -17.53 -10.36 5.71
CA GLN A 56 -17.88 -11.21 4.57
C GLN A 56 -18.33 -12.64 4.98
N GLY A 57 -18.15 -13.02 6.23
CA GLY A 57 -18.37 -14.38 6.73
C GLY A 57 -19.65 -14.59 7.53
N ILE A 58 -20.41 -13.52 7.83
CA ILE A 58 -21.65 -13.63 8.63
C ILE A 58 -22.67 -14.60 7.98
N PHE A 59 -22.70 -14.66 6.64
CA PHE A 59 -23.62 -15.53 5.90
C PHE A 59 -23.11 -16.97 5.74
N THR A 60 -21.82 -17.23 5.96
CA THR A 60 -21.22 -18.58 5.77
C THR A 60 -21.08 -19.39 7.07
N LYS A 61 -21.20 -18.73 8.25
CA LYS A 61 -21.13 -19.43 9.54
C LYS A 61 -22.48 -20.03 9.93
N PRO A 62 -22.53 -21.23 10.53
CA PRO A 62 -23.75 -21.80 11.10
C PRO A 62 -24.39 -20.83 12.12
N ILE A 63 -25.72 -20.81 12.19
CA ILE A 63 -26.49 -19.91 13.06
C ILE A 63 -26.00 -19.96 14.52
N ASN A 64 -25.66 -21.14 15.02
CA ASN A 64 -25.18 -21.35 16.38
C ASN A 64 -23.82 -20.67 16.65
N ALA A 65 -22.93 -20.57 15.65
CA ALA A 65 -21.65 -19.89 15.78
C ALA A 65 -21.79 -18.36 15.71
N ARG A 66 -22.84 -17.84 15.11
CA ARG A 66 -23.15 -16.39 15.01
C ARG A 66 -23.58 -15.80 16.35
N LEU A 67 -24.23 -16.60 17.20
CA LEU A 67 -24.82 -16.12 18.46
C LEU A 67 -23.81 -15.94 19.60
N PHE A 68 -22.61 -16.56 19.52
CA PHE A 68 -21.68 -16.63 20.65
C PHE A 68 -20.27 -16.10 20.34
N SER A 69 -19.92 -15.78 19.11
CA SER A 69 -18.63 -15.21 18.77
C SER A 69 -18.73 -13.70 18.47
N LYS A 70 -17.89 -12.90 19.13
CA LYS A 70 -17.74 -11.48 18.72
C LYS A 70 -17.24 -11.45 17.27
N PRO A 71 -17.83 -10.58 16.40
CA PRO A 71 -17.36 -10.45 15.03
C PRO A 71 -15.90 -9.98 15.02
N ILE A 72 -15.07 -10.60 14.19
CA ILE A 72 -13.69 -10.17 13.97
C ILE A 72 -13.77 -8.94 13.06
N ILE A 73 -13.40 -7.79 13.59
CA ILE A 73 -13.30 -6.52 12.88
C ILE A 73 -11.81 -6.17 12.82
N HIS A 74 -11.27 -6.01 11.62
CA HIS A 74 -9.89 -5.57 11.47
C HIS A 74 -9.74 -4.13 11.96
N ARG A 75 -8.67 -3.90 12.71
CA ARG A 75 -8.28 -2.60 13.21
C ARG A 75 -6.84 -2.31 12.80
N MET A 76 -6.52 -1.05 12.53
CA MET A 76 -5.15 -0.55 12.51
C MET A 76 -4.85 0.10 13.86
N TYR A 77 -3.60 0.15 14.22
CA TYR A 77 -3.14 0.54 15.53
C TYR A 77 -2.03 1.58 15.44
N PHE A 78 -2.05 2.53 16.35
CA PHE A 78 -0.98 3.48 16.61
C PHE A 78 -0.48 3.27 18.04
N LEU A 79 0.83 2.99 18.21
CA LEU A 79 1.43 2.74 19.52
C LEU A 79 1.83 4.05 20.20
N THR A 80 1.44 4.19 21.46
CA THR A 80 1.93 5.23 22.38
C THR A 80 2.87 4.68 23.44
N GLU A 81 2.78 3.36 23.70
CA GLU A 81 3.61 2.65 24.65
C GLU A 81 3.91 1.24 24.14
N GLY A 82 5.10 0.73 24.42
CA GLY A 82 5.49 -0.65 24.13
C GLY A 82 6.08 -0.87 22.73
N GLU A 83 6.14 -2.12 22.35
CA GLU A 83 6.66 -2.62 21.06
C GLU A 83 5.83 -3.80 20.59
N VAL A 84 5.59 -3.92 19.29
CA VAL A 84 4.91 -5.06 18.66
C VAL A 84 5.84 -5.70 17.65
N GLN A 85 5.99 -7.03 17.71
CA GLN A 85 6.74 -7.84 16.76
C GLN A 85 5.81 -8.35 15.67
N LEU A 86 6.22 -8.19 14.41
CA LEU A 86 5.51 -8.71 13.24
C LEU A 86 6.22 -9.95 12.69
N SER A 87 5.46 -11.00 12.43
CA SER A 87 5.95 -12.23 11.81
C SER A 87 5.05 -12.69 10.66
N ALA A 88 5.63 -13.30 9.63
CA ALA A 88 4.93 -13.92 8.52
C ALA A 88 5.58 -15.26 8.18
N GLY A 89 4.76 -16.29 7.93
CA GLY A 89 5.25 -17.65 7.71
C GLY A 89 6.12 -18.16 8.86
N GLY A 90 5.81 -17.78 10.11
CA GLY A 90 6.57 -18.14 11.31
C GLY A 90 7.92 -17.42 11.48
N LYS A 91 8.29 -16.51 10.58
CA LYS A 91 9.55 -15.74 10.66
C LYS A 91 9.27 -14.30 11.05
N ARG A 92 10.04 -13.75 12.00
CA ARG A 92 9.99 -12.31 12.33
C ARG A 92 10.40 -11.50 11.09
N ILE A 93 9.54 -10.55 10.71
CA ILE A 93 9.75 -9.67 9.56
C ILE A 93 10.03 -8.23 9.95
N ASP A 94 9.50 -7.79 11.12
CA ASP A 94 9.62 -6.39 11.57
C ASP A 94 9.36 -6.25 13.06
N SER A 95 9.61 -5.05 13.59
CA SER A 95 9.27 -4.60 14.94
C SER A 95 8.74 -3.16 14.86
N VAL A 96 7.59 -2.92 15.48
CA VAL A 96 6.89 -1.63 15.49
C VAL A 96 6.97 -1.06 16.90
N GLY A 97 7.65 0.07 17.05
CA GLY A 97 7.77 0.79 18.32
C GLY A 97 6.76 1.93 18.45
N VAL A 98 6.92 2.71 19.51
CA VAL A 98 6.12 3.91 19.81
C VAL A 98 6.11 4.87 18.64
N ASP A 99 5.02 5.62 18.48
CA ASP A 99 4.77 6.57 17.42
C ASP A 99 4.66 5.97 16.00
N ASN A 100 4.40 4.68 15.89
CA ASN A 100 4.24 4.00 14.60
C ASN A 100 2.87 3.33 14.44
N VAL A 101 2.47 3.15 13.17
CA VAL A 101 1.22 2.51 12.75
C VAL A 101 1.48 1.08 12.29
N PHE A 102 0.60 0.15 12.66
CA PHE A 102 0.60 -1.23 12.16
C PHE A 102 -0.82 -1.77 11.96
N GLY A 103 -0.94 -2.86 11.19
CA GLY A 103 -2.22 -3.51 10.89
C GLY A 103 -3.10 -2.77 9.89
N GLU A 104 -2.61 -1.70 9.28
CA GLU A 104 -3.32 -0.85 8.31
C GLU A 104 -3.75 -1.60 7.05
N MET A 105 -2.96 -2.58 6.61
CA MET A 105 -3.18 -3.32 5.38
C MET A 105 -4.54 -4.02 5.31
N ALA A 106 -4.96 -4.63 6.41
CA ALA A 106 -6.23 -5.32 6.49
C ALA A 106 -7.40 -4.34 6.51
N VAL A 107 -7.27 -3.23 7.24
CA VAL A 107 -8.30 -2.18 7.36
C VAL A 107 -8.54 -1.48 6.03
N ILE A 108 -7.48 -1.04 5.34
CA ILE A 108 -7.56 -0.37 4.04
C ILE A 108 -8.27 -1.25 3.00
N SER A 109 -8.11 -2.56 3.10
CA SER A 109 -8.76 -3.51 2.20
C SER A 109 -10.24 -3.74 2.49
N GLU A 110 -10.73 -3.31 3.65
CA GLU A 110 -12.13 -3.40 4.04
C GLU A 110 -12.95 -2.14 3.74
N ILE A 111 -12.30 -1.05 3.40
CA ILE A 111 -13.00 0.18 3.00
C ILE A 111 -13.86 -0.13 1.76
N PRO A 112 -15.14 0.30 1.72
CA PRO A 112 -16.08 -0.03 0.65
C PRO A 112 -15.52 0.22 -0.76
N GLY A 113 -15.89 -0.65 -1.71
CA GLY A 113 -15.42 -0.60 -3.11
C GLY A 113 -14.33 -1.60 -3.46
N THR A 114 -13.98 -2.58 -2.58
CA THR A 114 -13.13 -3.70 -2.94
C THR A 114 -13.91 -5.02 -2.97
N THR A 115 -13.58 -5.86 -3.95
CA THR A 115 -14.00 -7.27 -4.01
C THR A 115 -12.99 -8.20 -3.31
N MET A 116 -11.88 -7.65 -2.80
CA MET A 116 -10.79 -8.45 -2.23
C MET A 116 -11.13 -8.88 -0.81
N VAL A 117 -10.95 -10.16 -0.54
CA VAL A 117 -11.02 -10.70 0.83
C VAL A 117 -9.89 -10.10 1.65
N SER A 118 -10.26 -9.34 2.69
CA SER A 118 -9.29 -8.81 3.62
C SER A 118 -8.80 -9.92 4.55
N ALA A 119 -7.49 -10.09 4.62
CA ALA A 119 -6.83 -10.96 5.56
C ALA A 119 -5.58 -10.27 6.13
N ARG A 120 -5.21 -10.60 7.35
CA ARG A 120 -3.97 -10.12 7.97
C ARG A 120 -2.77 -10.62 7.19
N SER A 121 -1.85 -9.73 6.85
CA SER A 121 -0.62 -10.07 6.12
C SER A 121 0.51 -10.57 7.03
N ALA A 122 0.32 -10.50 8.35
CA ALA A 122 1.28 -10.90 9.36
C ALA A 122 0.58 -11.20 10.68
N THR A 123 1.26 -11.90 11.57
CA THR A 123 0.92 -12.01 13.00
C THR A 123 1.57 -10.87 13.77
N ALA A 124 0.82 -10.21 14.66
CA ALA A 124 1.32 -9.17 15.54
C ALA A 124 1.31 -9.67 16.99
N TYR A 125 2.48 -9.65 17.64
CA TYR A 125 2.70 -10.13 19.00
C TYR A 125 3.31 -9.01 19.86
N ALA A 126 2.77 -8.81 21.07
CA ALA A 126 3.24 -7.82 22.03
C ALA A 126 4.17 -8.50 23.07
N PRO A 127 5.51 -8.36 22.97
CA PRO A 127 6.44 -8.95 23.94
C PRO A 127 6.44 -8.22 25.29
N VAL A 128 5.95 -7.00 25.31
CA VAL A 128 5.80 -6.11 26.46
C VAL A 128 4.39 -5.54 26.49
N ASP A 129 4.00 -4.93 27.61
CA ASP A 129 2.74 -4.20 27.70
C ASP A 129 2.70 -3.09 26.63
N CYS A 130 1.59 -2.99 25.91
CA CYS A 130 1.39 -2.02 24.86
C CYS A 130 0.11 -1.22 25.07
N ALA A 131 0.17 0.07 24.73
CA ALA A 131 -1.00 0.94 24.73
C ALA A 131 -0.99 1.87 23.50
N GLY A 132 -2.17 2.41 23.18
CA GLY A 132 -2.31 3.35 22.08
C GLY A 132 -3.75 3.52 21.63
N PHE A 133 -3.91 3.79 20.34
CA PHE A 133 -5.20 4.00 19.70
C PHE A 133 -5.39 3.04 18.52
N SER A 134 -6.64 2.68 18.26
CA SER A 134 -6.98 1.79 17.15
C SER A 134 -8.19 2.31 16.37
N LEU A 135 -8.20 2.08 15.05
CA LEU A 135 -9.25 2.47 14.12
C LEU A 135 -9.71 1.25 13.33
N ASP A 136 -11.01 1.07 13.16
CA ASP A 136 -11.58 0.14 12.17
C ASP A 136 -11.79 0.83 10.81
N GLY A 137 -12.35 0.09 9.84
CA GLY A 137 -12.56 0.61 8.49
C GLY A 137 -13.50 1.81 8.43
N LEU A 138 -14.58 1.83 9.24
CA LEU A 138 -15.55 2.93 9.26
C LEU A 138 -14.96 4.17 9.94
N GLU A 139 -14.28 3.99 11.06
CA GLU A 139 -13.58 5.07 11.78
C GLU A 139 -12.48 5.67 10.90
N THR A 140 -11.75 4.83 10.15
CA THR A 140 -10.73 5.27 9.19
C THR A 140 -11.32 6.08 8.05
N GLU A 141 -12.41 5.60 7.43
CA GLU A 141 -13.10 6.31 6.35
C GLU A 141 -13.63 7.67 6.83
N ALA A 142 -14.27 7.70 7.99
CA ALA A 142 -14.76 8.94 8.60
C ALA A 142 -13.63 9.96 8.86
N GLY A 143 -12.49 9.48 9.36
CA GLY A 143 -11.31 10.33 9.59
C GLY A 143 -10.71 10.86 8.28
N LEU A 144 -10.60 10.03 7.25
CA LEU A 144 -10.08 10.42 5.94
C LEU A 144 -11.00 11.40 5.21
N ASN A 145 -12.32 11.33 5.40
CA ASN A 145 -13.25 12.31 4.87
C ASN A 145 -13.07 13.71 5.49
N GLN A 146 -12.63 13.78 6.75
CA GLN A 146 -12.33 15.05 7.44
C GLN A 146 -10.89 15.51 7.25
N THR A 147 -9.95 14.57 7.12
CA THR A 147 -8.51 14.84 6.99
C THR A 147 -7.91 14.03 5.82
N PRO A 148 -8.27 14.37 4.57
CA PRO A 148 -7.87 13.58 3.39
C PRO A 148 -6.35 13.42 3.22
N GLN A 149 -5.59 14.43 3.64
CA GLN A 149 -4.10 14.40 3.57
C GLN A 149 -3.49 13.27 4.42
N PHE A 150 -4.22 12.72 5.40
CA PHE A 150 -3.75 11.57 6.17
C PHE A 150 -3.58 10.32 5.28
N ALA A 151 -4.33 10.21 4.17
CA ALA A 151 -4.11 9.16 3.17
C ALA A 151 -2.71 9.19 2.59
N LEU A 152 -2.13 10.38 2.33
CA LEU A 152 -0.76 10.52 1.83
C LEU A 152 0.27 9.99 2.83
N MET A 153 0.03 10.22 4.13
CA MET A 153 0.89 9.74 5.19
C MET A 153 0.82 8.21 5.32
N LEU A 154 -0.38 7.62 5.30
CA LEU A 154 -0.53 6.15 5.29
C LEU A 154 0.10 5.54 4.04
N MET A 155 -0.08 6.15 2.87
CA MET A 155 0.57 5.70 1.64
C MET A 155 2.10 5.72 1.76
N SER A 156 2.69 6.73 2.40
CA SER A 156 4.15 6.77 2.55
C SER A 156 4.68 5.58 3.36
N VAL A 157 4.00 5.20 4.44
CA VAL A 157 4.32 4.00 5.23
C VAL A 157 4.22 2.73 4.37
N MET A 158 3.16 2.63 3.55
CA MET A 158 2.95 1.48 2.68
C MET A 158 3.99 1.41 1.55
N PHE A 159 4.40 2.55 0.99
CA PHE A 159 5.43 2.61 -0.05
C PHE A 159 6.80 2.17 0.44
N GLU A 160 7.18 2.48 1.66
CA GLU A 160 8.44 1.96 2.23
C GLU A 160 8.41 0.43 2.29
N ARG A 161 7.29 -0.17 2.72
CA ARG A 161 7.11 -1.63 2.69
C ARG A 161 7.20 -2.20 1.28
N LEU A 162 6.54 -1.56 0.33
CA LEU A 162 6.56 -2.00 -1.07
C LEU A 162 7.98 -1.90 -1.66
N ARG A 163 8.75 -0.85 -1.33
CA ARG A 163 10.16 -0.72 -1.73
C ARG A 163 11.03 -1.83 -1.16
N LEU A 164 10.84 -2.15 0.12
CA LEU A 164 11.58 -3.24 0.75
C LEU A 164 11.31 -4.58 0.04
N LEU A 165 10.05 -4.86 -0.30
CA LEU A 165 9.68 -6.04 -1.06
C LEU A 165 10.27 -6.03 -2.48
N ALA A 166 10.23 -4.88 -3.15
CA ALA A 166 10.84 -4.71 -4.48
C ALA A 166 12.37 -4.93 -4.43
N ALA A 167 13.06 -4.40 -3.42
CA ALA A 167 14.49 -4.61 -3.23
C ALA A 167 14.82 -6.09 -2.96
N ARG A 168 14.02 -6.76 -2.12
CA ARG A 168 14.16 -8.21 -1.86
C ARG A 168 13.94 -9.04 -3.14
N LEU A 169 12.94 -8.68 -3.95
CA LEU A 169 12.67 -9.34 -5.21
C LEU A 169 13.81 -9.11 -6.21
N ALA A 170 14.34 -7.89 -6.26
CA ALA A 170 15.48 -7.55 -7.11
C ALA A 170 16.77 -8.32 -6.75
N ALA A 171 16.96 -8.65 -5.46
CA ALA A 171 18.11 -9.42 -4.97
C ALA A 171 17.97 -10.93 -5.21
N ARG A 172 16.81 -11.45 -5.60
CA ARG A 172 16.60 -12.86 -5.92
C ARG A 172 16.79 -13.10 -7.42
N GLU A 173 17.48 -14.18 -7.77
CA GLU A 173 17.37 -14.79 -9.10
C GLU A 173 15.99 -15.47 -9.20
N VAL A 174 14.97 -14.70 -9.53
CA VAL A 174 13.61 -15.23 -9.73
C VAL A 174 13.54 -15.76 -11.16
N SER A 175 13.08 -17.01 -11.30
CA SER A 175 12.85 -17.60 -12.63
C SER A 175 11.83 -16.75 -13.41
N GLU A 176 12.04 -16.56 -14.71
CA GLU A 176 11.18 -15.79 -15.61
C GLU A 176 9.71 -16.27 -15.65
N HIS A 177 9.40 -17.38 -15.02
CA HIS A 177 8.09 -18.02 -14.98
C HIS A 177 7.17 -17.52 -13.84
N ALA A 178 7.60 -16.56 -13.01
CA ALA A 178 6.71 -15.95 -12.02
C ALA A 178 5.53 -15.27 -12.75
N ARG A 179 4.31 -15.71 -12.43
CA ARG A 179 3.11 -15.17 -13.05
C ARG A 179 2.99 -13.68 -12.72
N SER A 180 2.95 -12.81 -13.74
CA SER A 180 2.69 -11.39 -13.53
C SER A 180 1.30 -11.19 -12.91
N GLY A 181 1.21 -10.38 -11.85
CA GLY A 181 -0.07 -10.00 -11.28
C GLY A 181 -0.94 -9.25 -12.31
N LYS A 182 -2.20 -9.63 -12.43
CA LYS A 182 -3.21 -8.84 -13.09
C LYS A 182 -3.95 -8.10 -11.99
N MET A 183 -3.66 -6.80 -11.85
CA MET A 183 -4.39 -5.98 -10.88
C MET A 183 -5.64 -5.39 -11.54
N GLU A 184 -6.71 -5.31 -10.74
CA GLU A 184 -7.91 -4.59 -11.13
C GLU A 184 -7.57 -3.11 -11.36
N PRO A 185 -8.21 -2.44 -12.35
CA PRO A 185 -8.08 -1.00 -12.52
C PRO A 185 -8.45 -0.27 -11.23
N ILE A 186 -7.66 0.74 -10.86
CA ILE A 186 -7.89 1.53 -9.64
C ILE A 186 -9.05 2.49 -9.86
N PHE A 187 -9.08 3.08 -11.05
CA PHE A 187 -10.09 4.03 -11.46
C PHE A 187 -10.97 3.42 -12.55
N ASP A 188 -12.26 3.48 -12.35
CA ASP A 188 -13.25 3.15 -13.37
C ASP A 188 -13.33 4.25 -14.45
N ALA A 189 -14.07 4.00 -15.51
CA ALA A 189 -14.19 4.92 -16.65
C ALA A 189 -14.77 6.29 -16.24
N VAL A 190 -15.69 6.32 -15.25
CA VAL A 190 -16.31 7.57 -14.79
C VAL A 190 -15.30 8.40 -14.01
N THR A 191 -14.56 7.78 -13.11
CA THR A 191 -13.51 8.45 -12.32
C THR A 191 -12.39 8.94 -13.23
N LEU A 192 -11.99 8.15 -14.26
CA LEU A 192 -10.98 8.56 -15.25
C LEU A 192 -11.42 9.80 -16.03
N ALA A 193 -12.67 9.83 -16.49
CA ALA A 193 -13.21 10.99 -17.20
C ALA A 193 -13.18 12.24 -16.31
N SER A 194 -13.64 12.12 -15.07
CA SER A 194 -13.59 13.21 -14.08
C SER A 194 -12.18 13.70 -13.78
N LEU A 195 -11.20 12.79 -13.67
CA LEU A 195 -9.80 13.14 -13.47
C LEU A 195 -9.21 13.86 -14.70
N ALA A 196 -9.54 13.39 -15.91
CA ALA A 196 -9.10 14.02 -17.14
C ALA A 196 -9.68 15.43 -17.33
N GLU A 197 -10.91 15.68 -16.85
CA GLU A 197 -11.51 17.02 -16.85
C GLU A 197 -10.90 17.96 -15.80
N LYS A 198 -10.55 17.44 -14.62
CA LYS A 198 -9.96 18.24 -13.52
C LYS A 198 -8.49 18.58 -13.77
N LEU A 199 -7.80 17.83 -14.62
CA LEU A 199 -6.38 18.04 -14.95
C LEU A 199 -6.26 18.77 -16.28
N ASP A 200 -5.24 19.62 -16.40
CA ASP A 200 -4.94 20.35 -17.63
C ASP A 200 -4.64 19.36 -18.78
N ARG A 201 -5.10 19.69 -20.00
CA ARG A 201 -4.82 18.90 -21.20
C ARG A 201 -3.34 18.71 -21.48
N SER A 202 -2.48 19.62 -21.02
CA SER A 202 -1.01 19.49 -21.10
C SER A 202 -0.47 18.29 -20.32
N THR A 203 -1.27 17.70 -19.41
CA THR A 203 -0.90 16.51 -18.64
C THR A 203 -1.05 15.21 -19.43
N VAL A 204 -1.70 15.24 -20.60
CA VAL A 204 -1.86 14.05 -21.46
C VAL A 204 -0.58 13.82 -22.27
N VAL A 205 0.05 12.67 -22.04
CA VAL A 205 1.28 12.26 -22.75
C VAL A 205 1.05 10.96 -23.51
N ARG A 206 1.78 10.80 -24.63
CA ARG A 206 1.68 9.63 -25.50
C ARG A 206 3.01 8.92 -25.61
N PHE A 207 2.96 7.60 -25.62
CA PHE A 207 4.12 6.73 -25.80
C PHE A 207 3.80 5.65 -26.83
N ASN A 208 4.66 5.50 -27.82
CA ASN A 208 4.54 4.42 -28.79
C ASN A 208 4.90 3.07 -28.13
N GLU A 209 4.42 1.98 -28.72
CA GLU A 209 4.77 0.62 -28.33
C GLU A 209 6.29 0.43 -28.20
N GLY A 210 6.71 -0.33 -27.18
CA GLY A 210 8.13 -0.61 -26.89
C GLY A 210 8.86 0.51 -26.14
N ARG A 211 8.30 1.72 -26.05
CA ARG A 211 8.97 2.84 -25.35
C ARG A 211 9.03 2.59 -23.83
N LYS A 212 10.20 2.87 -23.28
CA LYS A 212 10.40 2.91 -21.83
C LYS A 212 9.88 4.25 -21.30
N ILE A 213 8.85 4.20 -20.45
CA ILE A 213 8.18 5.37 -19.88
C ILE A 213 8.95 5.85 -18.64
N MET A 214 9.44 4.90 -17.81
CA MET A 214 10.32 5.19 -16.68
C MET A 214 11.31 4.05 -16.49
N THR A 215 12.45 4.34 -15.83
CA THR A 215 13.53 3.38 -15.56
C THR A 215 13.78 3.28 -14.07
N ALA A 216 13.90 2.06 -13.54
CA ALA A 216 14.30 1.82 -12.15
C ALA A 216 15.61 2.56 -11.81
N GLY A 217 15.69 3.12 -10.60
CA GLY A 217 16.85 3.87 -10.12
C GLY A 217 16.90 5.34 -10.56
N GLN A 218 16.11 5.78 -11.54
CA GLN A 218 16.06 7.19 -11.95
C GLN A 218 15.20 8.02 -10.99
N ALA A 219 15.53 9.29 -10.85
CA ALA A 219 14.66 10.26 -10.18
C ALA A 219 13.33 10.39 -10.93
N GLY A 220 12.24 10.64 -10.21
CA GLY A 220 10.92 10.79 -10.81
C GLY A 220 10.05 11.77 -10.06
N THR A 221 9.48 12.73 -10.78
CA THR A 221 8.63 13.80 -10.24
C THR A 221 7.18 13.69 -10.66
N THR A 222 6.83 12.61 -11.39
CA THR A 222 5.49 12.39 -11.92
C THR A 222 5.05 10.95 -11.71
N MET A 223 3.75 10.76 -11.52
CA MET A 223 3.07 9.48 -11.68
C MET A 223 2.24 9.49 -12.94
N TYR A 224 1.81 8.33 -13.36
CA TYR A 224 1.02 8.16 -14.57
C TYR A 224 -0.25 7.35 -14.31
N ILE A 225 -1.35 7.77 -14.93
CA ILE A 225 -2.61 7.03 -14.97
C ILE A 225 -2.82 6.61 -16.41
N VAL A 226 -3.07 5.32 -16.66
CA VAL A 226 -3.31 4.81 -18.01
C VAL A 226 -4.72 5.19 -18.45
N LEU A 227 -4.83 5.95 -19.55
CA LEU A 227 -6.11 6.22 -20.21
C LEU A 227 -6.39 5.18 -21.28
N GLU A 228 -5.37 4.90 -22.11
CA GLU A 228 -5.46 3.94 -23.20
C GLU A 228 -4.17 3.13 -23.30
N GLY A 229 -4.28 1.90 -23.80
CA GLY A 229 -3.14 1.02 -24.03
C GLY A 229 -2.81 0.11 -22.85
N ARG A 230 -1.62 -0.48 -22.89
CA ARG A 230 -1.12 -1.45 -21.89
C ARG A 230 0.31 -1.12 -21.52
N VAL A 231 0.58 -1.15 -20.19
CA VAL A 231 1.90 -0.90 -19.62
C VAL A 231 2.35 -2.10 -18.80
N SER A 232 3.61 -2.52 -18.93
CA SER A 232 4.23 -3.52 -18.05
C SER A 232 5.16 -2.85 -17.06
N ILE A 233 5.04 -3.22 -15.79
CA ILE A 233 5.94 -2.84 -14.71
C ILE A 233 6.92 -3.98 -14.46
N ALA A 234 8.22 -3.67 -14.45
CA ALA A 234 9.26 -4.68 -14.30
C ALA A 234 10.31 -4.29 -13.24
N ILE A 235 10.73 -5.29 -12.45
CA ILE A 235 11.85 -5.23 -11.50
C ILE A 235 12.87 -6.26 -11.96
N ASN A 236 14.12 -5.85 -12.21
CA ASN A 236 15.18 -6.75 -12.69
C ASN A 236 14.74 -7.68 -13.85
N ARG A 237 14.11 -7.11 -14.89
CA ARG A 237 13.54 -7.81 -16.06
C ARG A 237 12.30 -8.68 -15.78
N LEU A 238 11.98 -8.97 -14.52
CA LEU A 238 10.75 -9.68 -14.16
C LEU A 238 9.56 -8.73 -14.28
N VAL A 239 8.57 -9.06 -15.11
CA VAL A 239 7.31 -8.34 -15.19
C VAL A 239 6.45 -8.69 -13.97
N VAL A 240 6.33 -7.74 -13.04
CA VAL A 240 5.57 -7.92 -11.80
C VAL A 240 4.11 -7.50 -11.93
N GLU A 241 3.81 -6.59 -12.87
CA GLU A 241 2.45 -6.08 -13.05
C GLU A 241 2.18 -5.71 -14.50
N LYS A 242 0.93 -5.90 -14.95
CA LYS A 242 0.42 -5.45 -16.26
C LYS A 242 -0.77 -4.54 -16.02
N LEU A 243 -0.67 -3.31 -16.50
CA LEU A 243 -1.66 -2.25 -16.34
C LEU A 243 -2.41 -2.00 -17.65
N THR A 244 -3.70 -1.71 -17.50
CA THR A 244 -4.61 -1.26 -18.56
C THR A 244 -5.24 0.07 -18.15
N ALA A 245 -6.21 0.58 -18.88
CA ALA A 245 -6.94 1.80 -18.53
C ALA A 245 -7.39 1.77 -17.05
N GLY A 246 -7.20 2.86 -16.33
CA GLY A 246 -7.43 3.00 -14.89
C GLY A 246 -6.26 2.55 -14.01
N GLY A 247 -5.24 1.93 -14.58
CA GLY A 247 -4.02 1.56 -13.85
C GLY A 247 -3.13 2.77 -13.54
N VAL A 248 -2.46 2.74 -12.38
CA VAL A 248 -1.58 3.82 -11.91
C VAL A 248 -0.18 3.28 -11.67
N PHE A 249 0.85 4.07 -11.98
CA PHE A 249 2.24 3.73 -11.70
C PHE A 249 3.13 4.97 -11.52
N GLY A 250 4.27 4.79 -10.86
CA GLY A 250 5.23 5.87 -10.60
C GLY A 250 4.89 6.73 -9.37
N GLU A 251 3.81 6.43 -8.67
CA GLU A 251 3.28 7.14 -7.52
C GLU A 251 4.22 7.13 -6.31
N MET A 252 4.99 6.05 -6.13
CA MET A 252 5.91 5.90 -4.99
C MET A 252 6.95 7.02 -4.96
N ALA A 253 7.65 7.25 -6.08
CA ALA A 253 8.66 8.30 -6.18
C ALA A 253 8.07 9.71 -6.01
N LEU A 254 6.78 9.87 -6.29
CA LEU A 254 6.07 11.12 -6.14
C LEU A 254 5.78 11.43 -4.67
N VAL A 255 5.42 10.43 -3.89
CA VAL A 255 5.10 10.58 -2.46
C VAL A 255 6.37 10.59 -1.61
N ASP A 256 7.28 9.63 -1.76
CA ASP A 256 8.45 9.47 -0.89
C ASP A 256 9.75 10.11 -1.43
N GLN A 257 9.70 10.73 -2.64
CA GLN A 257 10.84 11.39 -3.31
C GLN A 257 12.06 10.49 -3.54
N SER A 258 11.89 9.19 -3.41
CA SER A 258 12.96 8.22 -3.67
C SER A 258 13.06 7.89 -5.15
N PRO A 259 14.17 7.31 -5.63
CA PRO A 259 14.29 6.84 -7.01
C PRO A 259 13.20 5.82 -7.37
N ARG A 260 12.89 5.70 -8.68
CA ARG A 260 11.93 4.73 -9.22
C ARG A 260 12.25 3.31 -8.76
N ALA A 261 11.31 2.61 -8.14
CA ALA A 261 11.50 1.24 -7.68
C ALA A 261 11.43 0.20 -8.82
N ALA A 262 10.84 0.57 -9.95
CA ALA A 262 10.63 -0.32 -11.09
C ALA A 262 10.74 0.44 -12.42
N SER A 263 10.89 -0.29 -13.51
CA SER A 263 10.78 0.22 -14.88
C SER A 263 9.36 0.03 -15.42
N ALA A 264 8.90 0.95 -16.29
CA ALA A 264 7.63 0.84 -16.99
C ALA A 264 7.85 0.91 -18.51
N ILE A 265 7.21 -0.01 -19.25
CA ILE A 265 7.36 -0.15 -20.70
C ILE A 265 5.97 -0.20 -21.33
N ALA A 266 5.74 0.62 -22.34
CA ALA A 266 4.54 0.58 -23.18
C ALA A 266 4.49 -0.73 -23.96
N ARG A 267 3.40 -1.50 -23.84
CA ARG A 267 3.19 -2.78 -24.57
C ARG A 267 2.28 -2.63 -25.78
N THR A 268 1.69 -1.49 -25.94
CA THR A 268 0.95 -0.99 -27.10
C THR A 268 1.19 0.50 -27.13
N ASP A 269 0.71 1.20 -28.14
CA ASP A 269 0.59 2.65 -28.04
C ASP A 269 -0.26 3.00 -26.82
N CYS A 270 0.20 3.99 -26.05
CA CYS A 270 -0.38 4.39 -24.78
C CYS A 270 -0.71 5.88 -24.73
N VAL A 271 -1.85 6.18 -24.15
CA VAL A 271 -2.23 7.54 -23.72
C VAL A 271 -2.29 7.55 -22.21
N LEU A 272 -1.53 8.43 -21.57
CA LEU A 272 -1.39 8.51 -20.13
C LEU A 272 -1.68 9.92 -19.62
N LEU A 273 -2.26 10.04 -18.42
CA LEU A 273 -2.24 11.28 -17.64
C LEU A 273 -0.94 11.32 -16.84
N SER A 274 -0.19 12.38 -16.99
CA SER A 274 1.02 12.69 -16.20
C SER A 274 0.62 13.60 -15.04
N VAL A 275 0.74 13.11 -13.81
CA VAL A 275 0.32 13.83 -12.59
C VAL A 275 1.57 14.15 -11.77
N ASN A 276 1.81 15.42 -11.50
CA ASN A 276 2.86 15.86 -10.61
C ASN A 276 2.39 15.79 -9.14
N ARG A 277 3.32 16.05 -8.22
CA ARG A 277 3.06 15.95 -6.78
C ARG A 277 2.01 16.93 -6.28
N GLU A 278 2.06 18.17 -6.74
CA GLU A 278 1.12 19.20 -6.31
C GLU A 278 -0.30 18.87 -6.73
N SER A 279 -0.45 18.39 -7.97
CA SER A 279 -1.73 17.90 -8.50
C SER A 279 -2.24 16.69 -7.71
N LEU A 280 -1.37 15.72 -7.37
CA LEU A 280 -1.77 14.58 -6.54
C LEU A 280 -2.27 15.02 -5.17
N ILE A 281 -1.54 15.90 -4.49
CA ILE A 281 -1.94 16.42 -3.18
C ILE A 281 -3.28 17.15 -3.28
N ALA A 282 -3.46 17.99 -4.30
CA ALA A 282 -4.71 18.70 -4.55
C ALA A 282 -5.88 17.74 -4.80
N LEU A 283 -5.68 16.71 -5.63
CA LEU A 283 -6.67 15.68 -5.91
C LEU A 283 -7.10 14.92 -4.65
N VAL A 284 -6.14 14.44 -3.84
CA VAL A 284 -6.44 13.73 -2.59
C VAL A 284 -7.18 14.61 -1.59
N LYS A 285 -6.82 15.91 -1.51
CA LYS A 285 -7.51 16.88 -0.64
C LYS A 285 -8.94 17.20 -1.11
N SER A 286 -9.14 17.26 -2.42
CA SER A 286 -10.46 17.59 -2.99
C SER A 286 -11.42 16.41 -3.03
N ASP A 287 -10.90 15.18 -3.05
CA ASP A 287 -11.68 13.95 -3.15
C ASP A 287 -11.02 12.81 -2.35
N PRO A 288 -11.49 12.56 -1.12
CA PRO A 288 -10.97 11.49 -0.28
C PRO A 288 -11.01 10.11 -0.94
N ALA A 289 -11.96 9.86 -1.86
CA ALA A 289 -12.09 8.59 -2.56
C ALA A 289 -10.86 8.27 -3.42
N ILE A 290 -10.19 9.29 -3.96
CA ILE A 290 -8.94 9.14 -4.72
C ILE A 290 -7.83 8.59 -3.81
N GLY A 291 -7.64 9.19 -2.63
CA GLY A 291 -6.66 8.72 -1.65
C GLY A 291 -6.92 7.28 -1.21
N MET A 292 -8.18 6.94 -0.93
CA MET A 292 -8.60 5.60 -0.55
C MET A 292 -8.38 4.59 -1.69
N ALA A 293 -8.70 4.94 -2.94
CA ALA A 293 -8.45 4.08 -4.10
C ALA A 293 -6.96 3.80 -4.30
N MET A 294 -6.11 4.82 -4.15
CA MET A 294 -4.66 4.65 -4.24
C MET A 294 -4.11 3.77 -3.11
N MET A 295 -4.55 3.96 -1.86
CA MET A 295 -4.14 3.09 -0.75
C MET A 295 -4.52 1.63 -0.99
N ARG A 296 -5.74 1.36 -1.50
CA ARG A 296 -6.18 0.00 -1.87
C ARG A 296 -5.27 -0.63 -2.92
N CYS A 297 -4.88 0.13 -3.94
CA CYS A 297 -3.93 -0.33 -4.96
C CYS A 297 -2.60 -0.74 -4.33
N VAL A 298 -2.02 0.12 -3.50
CA VAL A 298 -0.74 -0.15 -2.84
C VAL A 298 -0.85 -1.39 -1.95
N ALA A 299 -1.94 -1.54 -1.20
CA ALA A 299 -2.21 -2.74 -0.39
C ALA A 299 -2.27 -4.00 -1.25
N GLY A 300 -2.93 -3.95 -2.40
CA GLY A 300 -2.97 -5.04 -3.38
C GLY A 300 -1.57 -5.42 -3.89
N ARG A 301 -0.75 -4.43 -4.24
CA ARG A 301 0.63 -4.63 -4.67
C ARG A 301 1.49 -5.30 -3.60
N ILE A 302 1.42 -4.83 -2.36
CA ILE A 302 2.17 -5.41 -1.24
C ILE A 302 1.78 -6.88 -1.04
N ARG A 303 0.47 -7.22 -1.08
CA ARG A 303 0.02 -8.60 -0.97
C ARG A 303 0.53 -9.47 -2.11
N TYR A 304 0.40 -8.99 -3.34
CA TYR A 304 0.92 -9.71 -4.49
C TYR A 304 2.44 -9.94 -4.37
N MET A 305 3.20 -8.91 -4.02
CA MET A 305 4.64 -9.03 -3.83
C MET A 305 4.97 -10.01 -2.71
N ASN A 306 4.25 -10.01 -1.60
CA ASN A 306 4.43 -10.99 -0.52
C ASN A 306 4.17 -12.43 -1.01
N SER A 307 3.18 -12.66 -1.87
CA SER A 307 2.89 -14.00 -2.41
C SER A 307 3.99 -14.55 -3.32
N LEU A 308 4.88 -13.70 -3.84
CA LEU A 308 6.06 -14.15 -4.61
C LEU A 308 7.19 -14.70 -3.71
N PHE A 309 7.06 -14.55 -2.39
CA PHE A 309 8.05 -15.02 -1.40
C PHE A 309 7.59 -16.26 -0.62
N GLN A 310 6.35 -16.66 -0.79
CA GLN A 310 5.78 -17.91 -0.26
C GLN A 310 6.07 -19.09 -1.20
#